data_6bd1b5e7905c15d6b092485e63088b47
#
_entry.id   6bd1b5e7905c15d6b092485e63088b47
#
_cell.length_a   1.000
_cell.length_b   1.000
_cell.length_c   1.000
_cell.angle_alpha   90.00
_cell.angle_beta   90.00
_cell.angle_gamma   90.00
#
_symmetry.space_group_name_H-M   'P 1'
#
loop_
_entity.id
_entity.type
_entity.pdbx_description
1 polymer ?
#
loop_
_entity_poly.entity_id
_entity_poly.type
_entity_poly.pdbx_seq_one_letter_code
_entity_poly.pdbx_strand_id
1 'polypeptide(L)'
;MRSILVLSATSRAAFEAGLASQADGLALDLAGAADVAAARNNAAAWIAEARGLERRCLALIHPLASGLADGDLDAVVAAKPDGVILPDAHGGRDAQHLGAKLAVREAEAGLPDGFCKILALAADSPAAIFELGSFARDTHRLIGLGRDELLLRLRLGIAATAAGERPEPLRVARALSLFAAAAAGAPAYDAAEPGEGEDFFRACATASRDGFAGKLVLTAAQAKIVNDVFETRPRTA
;
A
#
# COMPACT_ATOMS: atom_id res chain seq x y z
N MET A 1 -0.44 -9.46 6.66
CA MET A 1 -1.61 -9.20 5.76
C MET A 1 -1.29 -9.82 4.41
N ARG A 2 -2.25 -10.53 3.82
CA ARG A 2 -2.13 -11.09 2.45
C ARG A 2 -2.78 -10.14 1.45
N SER A 3 -3.97 -9.65 1.76
CA SER A 3 -4.70 -8.70 0.93
C SER A 3 -4.89 -7.36 1.62
N ILE A 4 -4.68 -6.27 0.87
CA ILE A 4 -4.93 -4.89 1.30
C ILE A 4 -5.90 -4.28 0.29
N LEU A 5 -7.15 -4.12 0.69
CA LEU A 5 -8.21 -3.60 -0.17
C LEU A 5 -8.17 -2.06 -0.19
N VAL A 6 -7.87 -1.51 -1.35
CA VAL A 6 -7.82 -0.06 -1.57
C VAL A 6 -9.23 0.45 -1.87
N LEU A 7 -9.67 1.45 -1.11
CA LEU A 7 -11.03 1.99 -1.13
C LEU A 7 -10.98 3.51 -1.22
N SER A 8 -11.82 4.10 -2.05
CA SER A 8 -11.96 5.56 -2.07
C SER A 8 -12.43 6.09 -0.71
N ALA A 9 -11.71 7.06 -0.16
CA ALA A 9 -12.10 7.75 1.07
C ALA A 9 -13.35 8.65 0.92
N THR A 10 -13.96 8.72 -0.27
CA THR A 10 -15.18 9.46 -0.53
C THR A 10 -16.40 8.58 -0.77
N SER A 11 -16.26 7.25 -0.73
CA SER A 11 -17.36 6.30 -0.98
C SER A 11 -17.71 5.51 0.27
N ARG A 12 -18.75 5.92 0.97
CA ARG A 12 -19.26 5.20 2.15
C ARG A 12 -19.65 3.75 1.81
N ALA A 13 -20.32 3.55 0.67
CA ALA A 13 -20.71 2.22 0.22
C ALA A 13 -19.51 1.29 -0.02
N ALA A 14 -18.42 1.82 -0.61
CA ALA A 14 -17.18 1.06 -0.77
C ALA A 14 -16.55 0.70 0.58
N PHE A 15 -16.56 1.61 1.54
CA PHE A 15 -16.05 1.35 2.88
C PHE A 15 -16.84 0.25 3.60
N GLU A 16 -18.19 0.31 3.58
CA GLU A 16 -19.05 -0.72 4.17
C GLU A 16 -18.85 -2.09 3.52
N ALA A 17 -18.74 -2.13 2.20
CA ALA A 17 -18.40 -3.35 1.48
C ALA A 17 -16.99 -3.87 1.88
N GLY A 18 -16.05 -2.97 2.11
CA GLY A 18 -14.71 -3.30 2.61
C GLY A 18 -14.74 -3.91 4.02
N LEU A 19 -15.51 -3.33 4.93
CA LEU A 19 -15.70 -3.87 6.29
C LEU A 19 -16.28 -5.29 6.26
N ALA A 20 -17.24 -5.53 5.38
CA ALA A 20 -17.87 -6.86 5.20
C ALA A 20 -16.99 -7.86 4.42
N SER A 21 -15.91 -7.40 3.80
CA SER A 21 -15.03 -8.25 2.98
C SER A 21 -14.13 -9.14 3.83
N GLN A 22 -13.51 -10.12 3.18
CA GLN A 22 -12.46 -10.97 3.77
C GLN A 22 -11.05 -10.37 3.65
N ALA A 23 -10.91 -9.10 3.26
CA ALA A 23 -9.60 -8.46 3.17
C ALA A 23 -8.90 -8.44 4.54
N ASP A 24 -7.61 -8.75 4.57
CA ASP A 24 -6.79 -8.74 5.80
C ASP A 24 -6.57 -7.30 6.32
N GLY A 25 -6.62 -6.32 5.43
CA GLY A 25 -6.54 -4.90 5.75
C GLY A 25 -7.27 -4.04 4.72
N LEU A 26 -7.74 -2.88 5.16
CA LEU A 26 -8.33 -1.85 4.32
C LEU A 26 -7.32 -0.72 4.14
N ALA A 27 -7.33 -0.06 2.99
CA ALA A 27 -6.56 1.16 2.74
C ALA A 27 -7.49 2.24 2.20
N LEU A 28 -7.68 3.30 2.96
CA LEU A 28 -8.50 4.45 2.54
C LEU A 28 -7.65 5.37 1.66
N ASP A 29 -8.02 5.49 0.41
CA ASP A 29 -7.31 6.30 -0.58
C ASP A 29 -7.76 7.76 -0.48
N LEU A 30 -6.87 8.61 0.06
CA LEU A 30 -7.02 10.06 0.09
C LEU A 30 -6.45 10.69 -1.19
N ALA A 31 -5.40 10.10 -1.76
CA ALA A 31 -4.67 10.68 -2.89
C ALA A 31 -5.48 10.67 -4.20
N GLY A 32 -6.34 9.67 -4.39
CA GLY A 32 -7.22 9.57 -5.55
C GLY A 32 -8.52 10.38 -5.44
N ALA A 33 -8.73 11.11 -4.35
CA ALA A 33 -9.98 11.83 -4.10
C ALA A 33 -9.99 13.22 -4.77
N ALA A 34 -11.07 13.53 -5.51
CA ALA A 34 -11.27 14.85 -6.07
C ALA A 34 -11.57 15.92 -5.00
N ASP A 35 -12.31 15.55 -3.95
CA ASP A 35 -12.55 16.38 -2.77
C ASP A 35 -11.66 15.94 -1.62
N VAL A 36 -10.51 16.57 -1.50
CA VAL A 36 -9.49 16.27 -0.49
C VAL A 36 -10.01 16.50 0.93
N ALA A 37 -10.81 17.54 1.14
CA ALA A 37 -11.33 17.87 2.48
C ALA A 37 -12.35 16.82 2.94
N ALA A 38 -13.27 16.42 2.07
CA ALA A 38 -14.20 15.34 2.35
C ALA A 38 -13.47 14.00 2.60
N ALA A 39 -12.46 13.68 1.78
CA ALA A 39 -11.66 12.46 1.95
C ALA A 39 -10.97 12.41 3.31
N ARG A 40 -10.35 13.49 3.76
CA ARG A 40 -9.70 13.61 5.07
C ARG A 40 -10.68 13.40 6.23
N ASN A 41 -11.82 14.09 6.20
CA ASN A 41 -12.84 13.98 7.23
C ASN A 41 -13.39 12.55 7.32
N ASN A 42 -13.72 11.97 6.17
CA ASN A 42 -14.23 10.60 6.09
C ASN A 42 -13.18 9.58 6.56
N ALA A 43 -11.93 9.72 6.10
CA ALA A 43 -10.86 8.79 6.47
C ALA A 43 -10.65 8.77 7.98
N ALA A 44 -10.62 9.93 8.65
CA ALA A 44 -10.51 10.00 10.09
C ALA A 44 -11.66 9.25 10.80
N ALA A 45 -12.91 9.50 10.38
CA ALA A 45 -14.07 8.84 10.96
C ALA A 45 -14.08 7.32 10.70
N TRP A 46 -13.75 6.92 9.47
CA TRP A 46 -13.79 5.50 9.07
C TRP A 46 -12.64 4.68 9.62
N ILE A 47 -11.46 5.27 9.83
CA ILE A 47 -10.36 4.62 10.57
C ILE A 47 -10.80 4.32 12.01
N ALA A 48 -11.42 5.29 12.69
CA ALA A 48 -11.93 5.09 14.04
C ALA A 48 -13.03 4.01 14.09
N GLU A 49 -13.92 3.98 13.11
CA GLU A 49 -14.97 2.96 12.97
C GLU A 49 -14.38 1.57 12.72
N ALA A 50 -13.46 1.44 11.75
CA ALA A 50 -12.78 0.18 11.44
C ALA A 50 -12.05 -0.38 12.67
N ARG A 51 -11.36 0.50 13.40
CA ARG A 51 -10.68 0.15 14.64
C ARG A 51 -11.65 -0.36 15.72
N GLY A 52 -12.81 0.26 15.87
CA GLY A 52 -13.87 -0.20 16.78
C GLY A 52 -14.41 -1.59 16.44
N LEU A 53 -14.29 -1.99 15.17
CA LEU A 53 -14.64 -3.31 14.65
C LEU A 53 -13.45 -4.28 14.54
N GLU A 54 -12.31 -3.93 15.16
CA GLU A 54 -11.05 -4.70 15.12
C GLU A 54 -10.55 -5.00 13.68
N ARG A 55 -10.93 -4.13 12.73
CA ARG A 55 -10.47 -4.21 11.33
C ARG A 55 -9.22 -3.38 11.15
N ARG A 56 -8.18 -3.96 10.54
CA ARG A 56 -6.96 -3.22 10.18
C ARG A 56 -7.27 -2.21 9.11
N CYS A 57 -6.86 -0.96 9.35
CA CYS A 57 -7.10 0.14 8.43
C CYS A 57 -5.85 1.02 8.27
N LEU A 58 -5.42 1.20 7.04
CA LEU A 58 -4.33 2.09 6.64
C LEU A 58 -4.91 3.30 5.90
N ALA A 59 -4.16 4.40 5.88
CA ALA A 59 -4.46 5.56 5.05
C ALA A 59 -3.46 5.65 3.89
N LEU A 60 -3.92 5.63 2.63
CA LEU A 60 -3.09 5.94 1.47
C LEU A 60 -3.10 7.46 1.30
N ILE A 61 -1.98 8.09 1.66
CA ILE A 61 -1.82 9.55 1.68
C ILE A 61 -1.35 10.09 0.33
N HIS A 62 -1.39 11.40 0.14
CA HIS A 62 -0.75 12.02 -1.02
C HIS A 62 0.78 11.84 -0.99
N PRO A 63 1.44 11.84 -2.15
CA PRO A 63 2.91 11.84 -2.21
C PRO A 63 3.52 12.99 -1.40
N LEU A 64 4.67 12.77 -0.77
CA LEU A 64 5.34 13.81 0.04
C LEU A 64 5.60 15.09 -0.75
N ALA A 65 5.93 14.95 -2.04
CA ALA A 65 6.21 16.09 -2.92
C ALA A 65 4.96 16.90 -3.32
N SER A 66 3.75 16.42 -3.04
CA SER A 66 2.50 17.10 -3.44
C SER A 66 2.17 18.35 -2.64
N GLY A 67 2.76 18.50 -1.45
CA GLY A 67 2.38 19.52 -0.46
C GLY A 67 1.08 19.21 0.29
N LEU A 68 0.40 18.08 0.00
CA LEU A 68 -0.87 17.69 0.63
C LEU A 68 -0.69 16.67 1.75
N ALA A 69 0.43 15.95 1.78
CA ALA A 69 0.69 14.87 2.72
C ALA A 69 0.57 15.29 4.20
N ASP A 70 1.03 16.50 4.55
CA ASP A 70 0.94 17.00 5.93
C ASP A 70 -0.51 17.10 6.40
N GLY A 71 -1.38 17.68 5.58
CA GLY A 71 -2.81 17.78 5.91
C GLY A 71 -3.51 16.41 5.95
N ASP A 72 -3.04 15.41 5.21
CA ASP A 72 -3.55 14.05 5.32
C ASP A 72 -3.17 13.45 6.68
N LEU A 73 -1.90 13.60 7.08
CA LEU A 73 -1.40 13.09 8.35
C LEU A 73 -2.09 13.79 9.54
N ASP A 74 -2.30 15.11 9.47
CA ASP A 74 -3.04 15.88 10.47
C ASP A 74 -4.46 15.33 10.66
N ALA A 75 -5.09 14.91 9.57
CA ALA A 75 -6.45 14.36 9.62
C ALA A 75 -6.51 12.94 10.21
N VAL A 76 -5.54 12.06 9.86
CA VAL A 76 -5.72 10.63 10.12
C VAL A 76 -4.97 10.09 11.33
N VAL A 77 -3.83 10.69 11.76
CA VAL A 77 -2.99 10.09 12.81
C VAL A 77 -3.72 10.01 14.15
N ALA A 78 -4.49 11.04 14.52
CA ALA A 78 -5.28 11.04 15.76
C ALA A 78 -6.39 9.97 15.77
N ALA A 79 -6.85 9.50 14.60
CA ALA A 79 -7.80 8.39 14.48
C ALA A 79 -7.14 7.01 14.67
N LYS A 80 -5.81 6.96 14.79
CA LYS A 80 -5.01 5.77 15.10
C LYS A 80 -5.06 4.70 14.00
N PRO A 81 -4.68 5.01 12.75
CA PRO A 81 -4.55 4.01 11.71
C PRO A 81 -3.45 2.99 12.09
N ASP A 82 -3.58 1.75 11.62
CA ASP A 82 -2.49 0.75 11.76
C ASP A 82 -1.22 1.16 11.02
N GLY A 83 -1.35 2.05 10.05
CA GLY A 83 -0.25 2.65 9.32
C GLY A 83 -0.71 3.54 8.19
N VAL A 84 0.27 4.06 7.47
CA VAL A 84 0.05 4.86 6.25
C VAL A 84 0.73 4.19 5.06
N ILE A 85 0.12 4.32 3.89
CA ILE A 85 0.71 3.92 2.62
C ILE A 85 1.30 5.18 1.99
N LEU A 86 2.61 5.16 1.77
CA LEU A 86 3.35 6.23 1.12
C LEU A 86 3.47 5.92 -0.38
N PRO A 87 2.71 6.60 -1.25
CA PRO A 87 2.88 6.45 -2.69
C PRO A 87 4.09 7.23 -3.18
N ASP A 88 4.58 6.86 -4.36
CA ASP A 88 5.68 7.54 -5.05
C ASP A 88 6.93 7.72 -4.17
N ALA A 89 7.26 6.68 -3.39
CA ALA A 89 8.42 6.69 -2.53
C ALA A 89 9.70 6.49 -3.37
N HIS A 90 10.57 7.49 -3.37
CA HIS A 90 11.80 7.47 -4.16
C HIS A 90 12.95 6.74 -3.46
N GLY A 91 12.80 6.35 -2.20
CA GLY A 91 13.82 5.62 -1.46
C GLY A 91 13.60 5.65 0.06
N GLY A 92 14.52 5.04 0.80
CA GLY A 92 14.47 4.97 2.27
C GLY A 92 14.44 6.35 2.94
N ARG A 93 15.02 7.36 2.30
CA ARG A 93 14.99 8.74 2.80
C ARG A 93 13.57 9.30 2.90
N ASP A 94 12.68 8.94 1.97
CA ASP A 94 11.27 9.36 2.03
C ASP A 94 10.54 8.66 3.18
N ALA A 95 10.84 7.38 3.42
CA ALA A 95 10.29 6.65 4.56
C ALA A 95 10.77 7.25 5.90
N GLN A 96 12.03 7.68 6.00
CA GLN A 96 12.56 8.39 7.18
C GLN A 96 11.89 9.75 7.37
N HIS A 97 11.74 10.53 6.31
CA HIS A 97 11.07 11.83 6.34
C HIS A 97 9.61 11.69 6.80
N LEU A 98 8.89 10.71 6.24
CA LEU A 98 7.54 10.40 6.70
C LEU A 98 7.54 9.95 8.17
N GLY A 99 8.51 9.13 8.57
CA GLY A 99 8.66 8.70 9.97
C GLY A 99 8.80 9.85 10.95
N ALA A 100 9.59 10.88 10.60
CA ALA A 100 9.72 12.08 11.41
C ALA A 100 8.40 12.88 11.49
N LYS A 101 7.67 13.00 10.37
CA LYS A 101 6.35 13.65 10.35
C LYS A 101 5.31 12.91 11.21
N LEU A 102 5.35 11.58 11.20
CA LEU A 102 4.48 10.73 12.03
C LEU A 102 4.82 10.88 13.51
N ALA A 103 6.11 10.90 13.88
CA ALA A 103 6.54 11.03 15.28
C ALA A 103 5.99 12.29 15.94
N VAL A 104 5.98 13.43 15.23
CA VAL A 104 5.41 14.70 15.74
C VAL A 104 3.91 14.52 16.04
N ARG A 105 3.14 13.99 15.10
CA ARG A 105 1.69 13.83 15.24
C ARG A 105 1.29 12.76 16.24
N GLU A 106 2.09 11.72 16.35
CA GLU A 106 1.93 10.70 17.39
C GLU A 106 2.10 11.31 18.78
N ALA A 107 3.14 12.14 18.97
CA ALA A 107 3.36 12.83 20.23
C ALA A 107 2.19 13.79 20.56
N GLU A 108 1.72 14.56 19.59
CA GLU A 108 0.54 15.45 19.73
C GLU A 108 -0.73 14.69 20.06
N ALA A 109 -0.91 13.47 19.51
CA ALA A 109 -2.04 12.59 19.78
C ALA A 109 -1.88 11.71 21.01
N GLY A 110 -0.78 11.82 21.76
CA GLY A 110 -0.48 10.99 22.93
C GLY A 110 -0.25 9.51 22.58
N LEU A 111 0.27 9.24 21.37
CA LEU A 111 0.62 7.91 20.91
C LEU A 111 2.10 7.62 21.11
N PRO A 112 2.49 6.37 21.31
CA PRO A 112 3.92 6.01 21.38
C PRO A 112 4.59 6.21 20.02
N ASP A 113 5.88 6.54 20.03
CA ASP A 113 6.68 6.62 18.80
C ASP A 113 6.67 5.28 18.05
N GLY A 114 6.45 5.35 16.74
CA GLY A 114 6.35 4.17 15.89
C GLY A 114 5.00 3.46 15.93
N PHE A 115 3.98 4.07 16.49
CA PHE A 115 2.61 3.54 16.46
C PHE A 115 2.13 3.36 15.02
N CYS A 116 2.12 4.43 14.23
CA CYS A 116 1.77 4.39 12.81
C CYS A 116 2.89 3.75 12.00
N LYS A 117 2.58 2.66 11.33
CA LYS A 117 3.50 1.95 10.44
C LYS A 117 3.50 2.55 9.04
N ILE A 118 4.50 2.19 8.24
CA ILE A 118 4.67 2.67 6.86
C ILE A 118 4.69 1.48 5.91
N LEU A 119 3.81 1.48 4.91
CA LEU A 119 3.93 0.67 3.71
C LEU A 119 4.32 1.61 2.58
N ALA A 120 5.53 1.48 2.03
CA ALA A 120 5.99 2.36 0.97
C ALA A 120 5.71 1.73 -0.40
N LEU A 121 5.01 2.46 -1.29
CA LEU A 121 4.94 2.10 -2.71
C LEU A 121 6.23 2.60 -3.37
N ALA A 122 7.18 1.69 -3.49
CA ALA A 122 8.47 1.90 -4.12
C ALA A 122 8.43 1.40 -5.57
N ALA A 123 9.35 1.80 -6.41
CA ALA A 123 9.36 1.40 -7.83
C ALA A 123 8.21 1.97 -8.68
N ASP A 124 7.65 3.10 -8.29
CA ASP A 124 6.58 3.78 -9.02
C ASP A 124 7.11 4.75 -10.07
N SER A 125 8.42 5.00 -10.07
CA SER A 125 9.09 5.86 -11.05
C SER A 125 10.42 5.26 -11.51
N PRO A 126 10.92 5.62 -12.71
CA PRO A 126 12.21 5.16 -13.19
C PRO A 126 13.37 5.50 -12.24
N ALA A 127 13.36 6.68 -11.63
CA ALA A 127 14.40 7.09 -10.68
C ALA A 127 14.35 6.26 -9.38
N ALA A 128 13.15 5.97 -8.87
CA ALA A 128 12.98 5.18 -7.65
C ALA A 128 13.54 3.75 -7.78
N ILE A 129 13.55 3.18 -8.99
CA ILE A 129 14.13 1.84 -9.23
C ILE A 129 15.59 1.77 -8.80
N PHE A 130 16.37 2.83 -9.03
CA PHE A 130 17.79 2.87 -8.68
C PHE A 130 18.05 3.16 -7.19
N GLU A 131 17.02 3.56 -6.45
CA GLU A 131 17.09 3.85 -5.01
C GLU A 131 16.44 2.75 -4.13
N LEU A 132 15.94 1.67 -4.73
CA LEU A 132 15.26 0.60 -4.01
C LEU A 132 16.09 0.00 -2.87
N GLY A 133 17.40 -0.15 -3.05
CA GLY A 133 18.31 -0.67 -2.03
C GLY A 133 18.46 0.24 -0.79
N SER A 134 18.05 1.50 -0.88
CA SER A 134 18.15 2.44 0.24
C SER A 134 17.15 2.16 1.37
N PHE A 135 16.05 1.44 1.10
CA PHE A 135 15.07 1.05 2.12
C PHE A 135 15.65 0.09 3.18
N ALA A 136 16.74 -0.61 2.88
CA ALA A 136 17.39 -1.53 3.81
C ALA A 136 17.98 -0.88 5.06
N ARG A 137 18.05 0.46 5.13
CA ARG A 137 18.83 1.16 6.16
C ARG A 137 18.00 1.76 7.29
N ASP A 138 16.66 1.75 7.23
CA ASP A 138 16.16 3.00 7.74
C ASP A 138 14.94 3.08 8.62
N THR A 139 14.11 2.07 8.84
CA THR A 139 13.05 2.37 9.77
C THR A 139 12.35 1.15 10.36
N HIS A 140 12.28 1.15 11.69
CA HIS A 140 11.44 0.24 12.47
C HIS A 140 9.92 0.39 12.18
N ARG A 141 9.55 1.40 11.38
CA ARG A 141 8.16 1.67 10.99
C ARG A 141 7.75 0.92 9.72
N LEU A 142 8.71 0.46 8.90
CA LEU A 142 8.43 -0.15 7.61
C LEU A 142 7.79 -1.54 7.79
N ILE A 143 6.53 -1.68 7.36
CA ILE A 143 5.79 -2.95 7.40
C ILE A 143 5.67 -3.61 6.04
N GLY A 144 6.22 -3.02 5.01
CA GLY A 144 6.26 -3.61 3.68
C GLY A 144 6.67 -2.63 2.60
N LEU A 145 7.13 -3.20 1.49
CA LEU A 145 7.28 -2.50 0.22
C LEU A 145 6.21 -3.00 -0.76
N GLY A 146 5.43 -2.07 -1.25
CA GLY A 146 4.48 -2.27 -2.34
C GLY A 146 4.95 -1.58 -3.61
N ARG A 147 4.12 -1.59 -4.64
CA ARG A 147 4.40 -0.92 -5.90
C ARG A 147 3.11 -0.54 -6.63
N ASP A 148 3.17 0.52 -7.43
CA ASP A 148 2.16 0.90 -8.39
C ASP A 148 2.69 0.66 -9.83
N GLU A 149 2.35 -0.49 -10.41
CA GLU A 149 2.79 -0.84 -11.76
C GLU A 149 2.17 0.05 -12.81
N LEU A 150 0.93 0.53 -12.59
CA LEU A 150 0.26 1.42 -13.53
C LEU A 150 0.99 2.76 -13.62
N LEU A 151 1.37 3.33 -12.48
CA LEU A 151 2.09 4.60 -12.45
C LEU A 151 3.47 4.48 -13.09
N LEU A 152 4.23 3.42 -12.80
CA LEU A 152 5.51 3.17 -13.44
C LEU A 152 5.36 3.02 -14.96
N ARG A 153 4.34 2.26 -15.41
CA ARG A 153 4.06 2.06 -16.83
C ARG A 153 3.78 3.38 -17.54
N LEU A 154 2.97 4.24 -16.95
CA LEU A 154 2.65 5.57 -17.50
C LEU A 154 3.91 6.45 -17.58
N ARG A 155 4.75 6.44 -16.57
CA ARG A 155 6.00 7.22 -16.54
C ARG A 155 7.05 6.73 -17.53
N LEU A 156 7.02 5.45 -17.89
CA LEU A 156 7.87 4.87 -18.93
C LEU A 156 7.29 5.05 -20.34
N GLY A 157 6.06 5.56 -20.48
CA GLY A 157 5.39 5.67 -21.77
C GLY A 157 5.04 4.31 -22.40
N ILE A 158 4.92 3.26 -21.59
CA ILE A 158 4.59 1.91 -22.07
C ILE A 158 3.07 1.82 -22.31
N ALA A 159 2.67 1.48 -23.54
CA ALA A 159 1.28 1.27 -23.89
C ALA A 159 0.65 0.10 -23.10
N ALA A 160 -0.68 0.07 -23.03
CA ALA A 160 -1.39 -1.08 -22.48
C ALA A 160 -1.09 -2.33 -23.32
N THR A 161 -0.77 -3.42 -22.65
CA THR A 161 -0.51 -4.73 -23.24
C THR A 161 -1.70 -5.65 -23.08
N ALA A 162 -1.71 -6.77 -23.79
CA ALA A 162 -2.72 -7.80 -23.61
C ALA A 162 -2.70 -8.36 -22.18
N ALA A 163 -3.83 -8.91 -21.74
CA ALA A 163 -3.93 -9.51 -20.41
C ALA A 163 -2.86 -10.60 -20.23
N GLY A 164 -2.12 -10.50 -19.13
CA GLY A 164 -1.05 -11.45 -18.79
C GLY A 164 0.32 -11.15 -19.45
N GLU A 165 0.41 -10.21 -20.39
CA GLU A 165 1.68 -9.78 -20.95
C GLU A 165 2.28 -8.63 -20.12
N ARG A 166 3.50 -8.83 -19.61
CA ARG A 166 4.21 -7.80 -18.85
C ARG A 166 5.52 -7.45 -19.56
N PRO A 167 5.66 -6.22 -20.07
CA PRO A 167 6.89 -5.73 -20.69
C PRO A 167 8.11 -5.91 -19.78
N GLU A 168 9.27 -6.14 -20.40
CA GLU A 168 10.50 -6.45 -19.67
C GLU A 168 10.86 -5.41 -18.59
N PRO A 169 10.77 -4.07 -18.82
CA PRO A 169 11.07 -3.10 -17.77
C PRO A 169 10.19 -3.26 -16.51
N LEU A 170 8.91 -3.62 -16.70
CA LEU A 170 8.00 -3.85 -15.58
C LEU A 170 8.30 -5.15 -14.85
N ARG A 171 8.76 -6.18 -15.56
CA ARG A 171 9.23 -7.45 -14.95
C ARG A 171 10.47 -7.24 -14.12
N VAL A 172 11.44 -6.48 -14.63
CA VAL A 172 12.68 -6.13 -13.91
C VAL A 172 12.35 -5.32 -12.66
N ALA A 173 11.53 -4.26 -12.77
CA ALA A 173 11.11 -3.46 -11.62
C ALA A 173 10.42 -4.30 -10.54
N ARG A 174 9.57 -5.25 -10.96
CA ARG A 174 8.89 -6.18 -10.07
C ARG A 174 9.86 -7.10 -9.32
N ALA A 175 10.87 -7.64 -10.01
CA ALA A 175 11.89 -8.46 -9.40
C ALA A 175 12.77 -7.64 -8.43
N LEU A 176 13.18 -6.44 -8.81
CA LEU A 176 13.98 -5.56 -7.97
C LEU A 176 13.24 -5.15 -6.70
N SER A 177 11.92 -4.96 -6.74
CA SER A 177 11.13 -4.66 -5.54
C SER A 177 11.13 -5.82 -4.53
N LEU A 178 11.17 -7.08 -4.98
CA LEU A 178 11.33 -8.26 -4.12
C LEU A 178 12.70 -8.28 -3.44
N PHE A 179 13.77 -8.01 -4.18
CA PHE A 179 15.11 -7.93 -3.61
C PHE A 179 15.22 -6.80 -2.59
N ALA A 180 14.65 -5.65 -2.89
CA ALA A 180 14.64 -4.52 -1.97
C ALA A 180 13.89 -4.82 -0.67
N ALA A 181 12.72 -5.43 -0.76
CA ALA A 181 11.95 -5.84 0.40
C ALA A 181 12.71 -6.87 1.25
N ALA A 182 13.32 -7.88 0.62
CA ALA A 182 14.15 -8.86 1.32
C ALA A 182 15.35 -8.21 2.01
N ALA A 183 16.05 -7.29 1.34
CA ALA A 183 17.18 -6.55 1.90
C ALA A 183 16.75 -5.65 3.07
N ALA A 184 15.54 -5.11 3.05
CA ALA A 184 14.96 -4.31 4.12
C ALA A 184 14.38 -5.15 5.27
N GLY A 185 14.38 -6.49 5.16
CA GLY A 185 13.73 -7.36 6.14
C GLY A 185 12.21 -7.18 6.20
N ALA A 186 11.60 -6.69 5.12
CA ALA A 186 10.18 -6.34 5.06
C ALA A 186 9.45 -7.21 4.01
N PRO A 187 8.15 -7.50 4.20
CA PRO A 187 7.35 -8.19 3.19
C PRO A 187 7.17 -7.34 1.93
N ALA A 188 7.16 -8.01 0.76
CA ALA A 188 6.82 -7.39 -0.51
C ALA A 188 5.32 -7.59 -0.82
N TYR A 189 4.65 -6.54 -1.29
CA TYR A 189 3.27 -6.57 -1.76
C TYR A 189 3.21 -6.28 -3.26
N ASP A 190 2.59 -7.18 -4.03
CA ASP A 190 2.44 -6.96 -5.46
C ASP A 190 1.39 -5.88 -5.75
N ALA A 191 1.47 -5.26 -6.93
CA ALA A 191 0.62 -4.16 -7.34
C ALA A 191 -0.85 -4.56 -7.45
N ALA A 192 -1.74 -3.60 -7.19
CA ALA A 192 -3.14 -3.72 -7.59
C ALA A 192 -3.22 -3.77 -9.12
N GLU A 193 -4.10 -4.61 -9.62
CA GLU A 193 -4.40 -4.71 -11.06
C GLU A 193 -5.89 -4.96 -11.26
N PRO A 194 -6.48 -4.47 -12.36
CA PRO A 194 -7.85 -4.79 -12.71
C PRO A 194 -7.97 -6.26 -13.09
N GLY A 195 -9.19 -6.79 -13.09
CA GLY A 195 -9.49 -8.15 -13.51
C GLY A 195 -10.02 -9.01 -12.37
N GLU A 196 -10.65 -10.10 -12.75
CA GLU A 196 -11.26 -11.08 -11.86
C GLU A 196 -11.12 -12.48 -12.48
N GLY A 197 -11.57 -13.49 -11.77
CA GLY A 197 -11.62 -14.87 -12.27
C GLY A 197 -10.24 -15.50 -12.45
N GLU A 198 -10.12 -16.35 -13.48
CA GLU A 198 -8.98 -17.24 -13.70
C GLU A 198 -7.65 -16.48 -13.97
N ASP A 199 -7.71 -15.38 -14.73
CA ASP A 199 -6.51 -14.61 -15.05
C ASP A 199 -5.94 -13.91 -13.79
N PHE A 200 -6.81 -13.35 -12.97
CA PHE A 200 -6.41 -12.77 -11.69
C PHE A 200 -5.88 -13.84 -10.71
N PHE A 201 -6.52 -15.02 -10.66
CA PHE A 201 -6.04 -16.15 -9.87
C PHE A 201 -4.62 -16.56 -10.29
N ARG A 202 -4.35 -16.70 -11.60
CA ARG A 202 -3.02 -17.02 -12.13
C ARG A 202 -1.97 -15.95 -11.80
N ALA A 203 -2.35 -14.68 -11.86
CA ALA A 203 -1.48 -13.58 -11.45
C ALA A 203 -1.14 -13.65 -9.96
N CYS A 204 -2.11 -13.97 -9.10
CA CYS A 204 -1.90 -14.18 -7.66
C CYS A 204 -1.01 -15.39 -7.39
N ALA A 205 -1.23 -16.54 -8.06
CA ALA A 205 -0.41 -17.73 -7.93
C ALA A 205 1.05 -17.46 -8.34
N THR A 206 1.24 -16.69 -9.42
CA THR A 206 2.57 -16.24 -9.85
C THR A 206 3.21 -15.35 -8.79
N ALA A 207 2.49 -14.36 -8.25
CA ALA A 207 3.03 -13.47 -7.21
C ALA A 207 3.42 -14.23 -5.94
N SER A 208 2.59 -15.18 -5.49
CA SER A 208 2.88 -16.03 -4.34
C SER A 208 4.12 -16.89 -4.58
N ARG A 209 4.24 -17.55 -5.74
CA ARG A 209 5.40 -18.34 -6.11
C ARG A 209 6.68 -17.52 -6.19
N ASP A 210 6.60 -16.29 -6.72
CA ASP A 210 7.75 -15.41 -6.91
C ASP A 210 8.28 -14.83 -5.59
N GLY A 211 7.50 -14.89 -4.51
CA GLY A 211 7.98 -14.47 -3.19
C GLY A 211 7.24 -13.30 -2.56
N PHE A 212 6.21 -12.74 -3.21
CA PHE A 212 5.38 -11.71 -2.57
C PHE A 212 4.66 -12.27 -1.34
N ALA A 213 4.48 -11.43 -0.32
CA ALA A 213 3.76 -11.78 0.90
C ALA A 213 2.25 -11.54 0.78
N GLY A 214 1.84 -10.79 -0.24
CA GLY A 214 0.47 -10.43 -0.48
C GLY A 214 0.34 -9.47 -1.66
N LYS A 215 -0.84 -8.87 -1.78
CA LYS A 215 -1.19 -7.99 -2.90
C LYS A 215 -2.11 -6.86 -2.48
N LEU A 216 -1.93 -5.68 -3.08
CA LEU A 216 -2.97 -4.67 -3.06
C LEU A 216 -4.10 -5.10 -4.00
N VAL A 217 -5.35 -4.86 -3.63
CA VAL A 217 -6.53 -5.29 -4.38
C VAL A 217 -7.56 -4.18 -4.47
N LEU A 218 -8.42 -4.23 -5.49
CA LEU A 218 -9.41 -3.20 -5.81
C LEU A 218 -10.84 -3.61 -5.45
N THR A 219 -11.09 -4.92 -5.27
CA THR A 219 -12.43 -5.44 -4.97
C THR A 219 -12.40 -6.49 -3.86
N ALA A 220 -13.55 -6.67 -3.19
CA ALA A 220 -13.72 -7.70 -2.17
C ALA A 220 -13.53 -9.11 -2.76
N ALA A 221 -13.94 -9.33 -4.01
CA ALA A 221 -13.75 -10.61 -4.71
C ALA A 221 -12.25 -10.91 -4.90
N GLN A 222 -11.47 -9.91 -5.33
CA GLN A 222 -10.02 -10.03 -5.43
C GLN A 222 -9.37 -10.35 -4.08
N ALA A 223 -9.82 -9.71 -2.99
CA ALA A 223 -9.29 -9.97 -1.65
C ALA A 223 -9.45 -11.45 -1.24
N LYS A 224 -10.60 -12.04 -1.56
CA LYS A 224 -10.85 -13.46 -1.31
C LYS A 224 -9.85 -14.33 -2.08
N ILE A 225 -9.69 -14.10 -3.39
CA ILE A 225 -8.77 -14.87 -4.24
C ILE A 225 -7.33 -14.78 -3.70
N VAL A 226 -6.88 -13.57 -3.34
CA VAL A 226 -5.55 -13.36 -2.75
C VAL A 226 -5.39 -14.16 -1.46
N ASN A 227 -6.37 -14.10 -0.57
CA ASN A 227 -6.30 -14.80 0.71
C ASN A 227 -6.22 -16.32 0.52
N ASP A 228 -7.03 -16.88 -0.38
CA ASP A 228 -7.03 -18.31 -0.69
C ASP A 228 -5.67 -18.77 -1.26
N VAL A 229 -5.09 -17.99 -2.21
CA VAL A 229 -3.82 -18.32 -2.86
C VAL A 229 -2.63 -18.19 -1.91
N PHE A 230 -2.59 -17.14 -1.08
CA PHE A 230 -1.45 -16.87 -0.20
C PHE A 230 -1.52 -17.62 1.14
N GLU A 231 -2.64 -18.27 1.47
CA GLU A 231 -2.78 -19.11 2.66
C GLU A 231 -1.95 -20.39 2.56
N THR A 232 -1.83 -20.95 1.35
CA THR A 232 -1.12 -22.22 1.09
C THR A 232 0.40 -22.10 1.14
N ARG A 233 0.95 -20.92 1.35
CA ARG A 233 2.40 -20.71 1.42
C ARG A 233 2.96 -21.19 2.77
N PRO A 234 3.97 -22.11 2.78
CA PRO A 234 4.65 -22.44 4.02
C PRO A 234 5.27 -21.16 4.60
N ARG A 235 4.95 -20.85 5.83
CA ARG A 235 5.62 -19.76 6.58
C ARG A 235 7.08 -20.20 6.77
N THR A 236 7.99 -19.60 6.04
CA THR A 236 9.41 -19.69 6.35
C THR A 236 9.64 -19.04 7.71
N ALA A 237 10.15 -19.84 8.64
CA ALA A 237 10.52 -19.41 9.98
C ALA A 237 11.66 -18.37 9.94
#